data_8dbd7d00b9db31f9aef5f7ca8eed8ccf
#
_entry.id   8dbd7d00b9db31f9aef5f7ca8eed8ccf
#
_cell.length_a   1.000
_cell.length_b   1.000
_cell.length_c   1.000
_cell.angle_alpha   90.00
_cell.angle_beta   90.00
_cell.angle_gamma   90.00
#
_symmetry.space_group_name_H-M   'P 1'
#
loop_
_entity.id
_entity.type
_entity.pdbx_description
1 polymer ?
#
loop_
_entity_poly.entity_id
_entity_poly.type
_entity_poly.pdbx_seq_one_letter_code
_entity_poly.pdbx_strand_id
1 'polypeptide(L)'
;MMSPEDAKRYLDFLENGSREGLTGAELAGVEKADALLVSRKVEYEDVWDLRNAGDVLESGSKGGLDTIIKNGKVSIDDIKTNPSAFSGKSAEEIADVLRNSGYDVTIKNSTRSRSGAQIIQINNSGGGKNISQVQVSPGGGRHGSNPYVKISTTDQGIIKIVDGIESTYKTDGKETTTIIFSGGN
;
A
#
# COMPACT_ATOMS: atom_id res chain seq x y z
N MET A 1 3.74 -11.93 26.73
CA MET A 1 2.96 -11.33 25.64
C MET A 1 1.94 -10.42 26.30
N MET A 2 1.84 -9.16 25.87
CA MET A 2 0.90 -8.19 26.43
C MET A 2 -0.51 -8.49 25.92
N SER A 3 -1.55 -8.41 26.78
CA SER A 3 -2.92 -8.59 26.34
C SER A 3 -3.40 -7.41 25.47
N PRO A 4 -4.38 -7.60 24.56
CA PRO A 4 -4.97 -6.49 23.80
C PRO A 4 -5.55 -5.39 24.69
N GLU A 5 -6.06 -5.75 25.86
CA GLU A 5 -6.60 -4.82 26.85
C GLU A 5 -5.50 -3.96 27.50
N ASP A 6 -4.35 -4.57 27.81
CA ASP A 6 -3.19 -3.85 28.35
C ASP A 6 -2.62 -2.87 27.32
N ALA A 7 -2.58 -3.27 26.06
CA ALA A 7 -2.15 -2.41 24.96
C ALA A 7 -3.07 -1.20 24.78
N LYS A 8 -4.39 -1.41 24.85
CA LYS A 8 -5.38 -0.34 24.76
C LYS A 8 -5.23 0.65 25.92
N ARG A 9 -5.08 0.16 27.15
CA ARG A 9 -4.89 1.01 28.32
C ARG A 9 -3.60 1.82 28.25
N TYR A 10 -2.54 1.23 27.73
CA TYR A 10 -1.27 1.94 27.51
C TYR A 10 -1.41 3.06 26.47
N LEU A 11 -2.13 2.82 25.39
CA LEU A 11 -2.42 3.83 24.38
C LEU A 11 -3.29 4.96 24.95
N ASP A 12 -4.30 4.63 25.73
CA ASP A 12 -5.14 5.62 26.41
C ASP A 12 -4.32 6.49 27.39
N PHE A 13 -3.34 5.90 28.07
CA PHE A 13 -2.39 6.65 28.91
C PHE A 13 -1.52 7.61 28.08
N LEU A 14 -1.02 7.17 26.93
CA LEU A 14 -0.24 8.03 26.02
C LEU A 14 -1.06 9.21 25.48
N GLU A 15 -2.34 9.00 25.19
CA GLU A 15 -3.24 10.06 24.73
C GLU A 15 -3.52 11.12 25.77
N ASN A 16 -3.73 10.70 27.01
CA ASN A 16 -4.16 11.59 28.09
C ASN A 16 -2.99 12.15 28.92
N GLY A 17 -1.76 11.65 28.73
CA GLY A 17 -0.53 12.19 29.34
C GLY A 17 -0.47 12.08 30.87
N SER A 18 -1.44 11.45 31.51
CA SER A 18 -1.56 11.39 32.99
C SER A 18 -1.62 9.95 33.49
N ARG A 19 -0.85 9.69 34.55
CA ARG A 19 -0.96 8.45 35.34
C ARG A 19 -1.96 8.58 36.49
N GLU A 20 -2.56 9.75 36.65
CA GLU A 20 -3.55 10.00 37.70
C GLU A 20 -4.84 9.19 37.42
N GLY A 21 -5.28 8.45 38.42
CA GLY A 21 -6.49 7.64 38.34
C GLY A 21 -6.29 6.19 37.90
N LEU A 22 -5.06 5.79 37.56
CA LEU A 22 -4.77 4.38 37.25
C LEU A 22 -4.72 3.55 38.54
N THR A 23 -5.38 2.40 38.54
CA THR A 23 -5.31 1.42 39.62
C THR A 23 -3.97 0.67 39.62
N GLY A 24 -3.63 0.00 40.72
CA GLY A 24 -2.38 -0.75 40.82
C GLY A 24 -2.18 -1.79 39.70
N ALA A 25 -3.26 -2.42 39.24
CA ALA A 25 -3.24 -3.37 38.12
C ALA A 25 -3.00 -2.66 36.78
N GLU A 26 -3.54 -1.48 36.59
CA GLU A 26 -3.37 -0.66 35.36
C GLU A 26 -1.96 -0.08 35.26
N LEU A 27 -1.40 0.39 36.41
CA LEU A 27 0.00 0.82 36.49
C LEU A 27 0.96 -0.32 36.18
N ALA A 28 0.72 -1.52 36.67
CA ALA A 28 1.52 -2.71 36.36
C ALA A 28 1.45 -3.05 34.84
N GLY A 29 0.29 -2.83 34.22
CA GLY A 29 0.11 -2.98 32.76
C GLY A 29 0.93 -1.96 31.97
N VAL A 30 0.93 -0.70 32.38
CA VAL A 30 1.71 0.38 31.76
C VAL A 30 3.21 0.12 31.90
N GLU A 31 3.70 -0.24 33.08
CA GLU A 31 5.11 -0.57 33.31
C GLU A 31 5.58 -1.75 32.46
N LYS A 32 4.74 -2.77 32.33
CA LYS A 32 5.02 -3.94 31.51
C LYS A 32 5.04 -3.60 30.02
N ALA A 33 4.18 -2.69 29.57
CA ALA A 33 4.17 -2.19 28.21
C ALA A 33 5.40 -1.35 27.91
N ASP A 34 5.81 -0.46 28.81
CA ASP A 34 7.04 0.32 28.71
C ASP A 34 8.28 -0.58 28.60
N ALA A 35 8.39 -1.61 29.43
CA ALA A 35 9.49 -2.57 29.39
C ALA A 35 9.56 -3.32 28.05
N LEU A 36 8.40 -3.69 27.46
CA LEU A 36 8.32 -4.36 26.15
C LEU A 36 8.71 -3.43 25.00
N LEU A 37 8.28 -2.17 25.03
CA LEU A 37 8.65 -1.17 24.02
C LEU A 37 10.14 -0.88 24.03
N VAL A 38 10.72 -0.67 25.20
CA VAL A 38 12.17 -0.45 25.37
C VAL A 38 12.97 -1.68 24.87
N SER A 39 12.53 -2.88 25.22
CA SER A 39 13.22 -4.11 24.82
C SER A 39 13.21 -4.38 23.33
N ARG A 40 12.18 -3.92 22.62
CA ARG A 40 12.00 -4.10 21.18
C ARG A 40 12.54 -2.94 20.34
N LYS A 41 13.03 -1.87 20.95
CA LYS A 41 13.41 -0.61 20.24
C LYS A 41 12.30 -0.10 19.31
N VAL A 42 11.06 -0.26 19.71
CA VAL A 42 9.92 0.27 18.97
C VAL A 42 9.84 1.77 19.28
N GLU A 43 9.93 2.61 18.27
CA GLU A 43 9.76 4.05 18.41
C GLU A 43 8.29 4.40 18.61
N TYR A 44 8.01 5.56 19.21
CA TYR A 44 6.65 6.02 19.51
C TYR A 44 5.75 6.13 18.28
N GLU A 45 6.32 6.42 17.14
CA GLU A 45 5.62 6.51 15.85
C GLU A 45 5.05 5.15 15.41
N ASP A 46 5.76 4.06 15.66
CA ASP A 46 5.31 2.70 15.33
C ASP A 46 4.08 2.27 16.15
N VAL A 47 3.89 2.83 17.36
CA VAL A 47 2.72 2.55 18.20
C VAL A 47 1.46 3.25 17.70
N TRP A 48 1.60 4.45 17.12
CA TRP A 48 0.51 5.17 16.48
C TRP A 48 0.02 4.48 15.20
N ASP A 49 0.94 3.95 14.43
CA ASP A 49 0.62 3.17 13.23
C ASP A 49 -0.12 1.87 13.58
N LEU A 50 0.22 1.23 14.69
CA LEU A 50 -0.49 0.05 15.20
C LEU A 50 -1.94 0.33 15.63
N ARG A 51 -2.25 1.55 16.07
CA ARG A 51 -3.63 1.95 16.44
C ARG A 51 -4.54 2.07 15.23
N ASN A 52 -4.01 2.59 14.13
CA ASN A 52 -4.73 2.74 12.86
C ASN A 52 -4.71 1.45 12.02
N ALA A 53 -3.88 0.49 12.41
CA ALA A 53 -3.66 -0.77 11.72
C ALA A 53 -4.45 -1.93 12.33
N GLY A 54 -5.68 -1.69 12.79
CA GLY A 54 -6.58 -2.72 13.33
C GLY A 54 -6.77 -3.94 12.42
N ASP A 55 -6.28 -3.88 11.18
CA ASP A 55 -6.30 -4.95 10.18
C ASP A 55 -4.91 -5.47 9.77
N VAL A 56 -3.81 -4.96 10.37
CA VAL A 56 -2.44 -5.27 9.87
C VAL A 56 -1.79 -6.47 10.56
N LEU A 57 -2.42 -7.07 11.56
CA LEU A 57 -1.83 -8.20 12.30
C LEU A 57 -1.95 -9.56 11.60
N GLU A 58 -2.60 -9.68 10.45
CA GLU A 58 -2.68 -10.93 9.69
C GLU A 58 -1.89 -10.96 8.39
N SER A 59 -1.37 -9.87 7.89
CA SER A 59 -0.46 -9.94 6.74
C SER A 59 0.98 -9.86 7.22
N GLY A 60 1.62 -11.01 7.29
CA GLY A 60 3.07 -11.09 7.41
C GLY A 60 3.70 -10.12 6.41
N SER A 61 4.61 -9.30 6.90
CA SER A 61 5.44 -8.31 6.21
C SER A 61 5.72 -8.63 4.74
N LYS A 62 4.74 -8.49 3.87
CA LYS A 62 4.99 -8.30 2.45
C LYS A 62 5.19 -6.81 2.28
N GLY A 63 6.40 -6.41 1.94
CA GLY A 63 6.78 -5.01 1.78
C GLY A 63 5.75 -4.23 0.99
N GLY A 64 5.51 -2.99 1.37
CA GLY A 64 4.58 -2.09 0.69
C GLY A 64 5.09 -1.66 -0.71
N LEU A 65 4.38 -0.74 -1.35
CA LEU A 65 4.75 -0.19 -2.66
C LEU A 65 6.16 0.41 -2.70
N ASP A 66 6.63 0.94 -1.60
CA ASP A 66 7.99 1.47 -1.41
C ASP A 66 9.09 0.41 -1.61
N THR A 67 8.78 -0.86 -1.38
CA THR A 67 9.72 -1.97 -1.64
C THR A 67 9.75 -2.38 -3.11
N ILE A 68 8.73 -2.04 -3.88
CA ILE A 68 8.60 -2.35 -5.32
C ILE A 68 9.13 -1.21 -6.17
N ILE A 69 8.86 0.05 -5.79
CA ILE A 69 9.37 1.23 -6.46
C ILE A 69 10.70 1.64 -5.81
N LYS A 70 11.80 1.17 -6.37
CA LYS A 70 13.14 1.37 -5.83
C LYS A 70 13.88 2.44 -6.63
N ASN A 71 14.33 3.50 -5.95
CA ASN A 71 15.07 4.59 -6.60
C ASN A 71 14.35 5.19 -7.83
N GLY A 72 13.01 5.28 -7.76
CA GLY A 72 12.20 5.77 -8.85
C GLY A 72 12.04 4.79 -10.02
N LYS A 73 12.37 3.51 -9.83
CA LYS A 73 12.20 2.45 -10.84
C LYS A 73 11.30 1.35 -10.34
N VAL A 74 10.56 0.78 -11.28
CA VAL A 74 9.78 -0.44 -11.09
C VAL A 74 10.29 -1.51 -12.06
N SER A 75 10.26 -2.78 -11.65
CA SER A 75 10.55 -3.90 -12.52
C SER A 75 9.41 -4.93 -12.49
N ILE A 76 9.24 -5.67 -13.59
CA ILE A 76 8.28 -6.75 -13.68
C ILE A 76 8.57 -7.81 -12.60
N ASP A 77 9.84 -8.11 -12.38
CA ASP A 77 10.26 -9.13 -11.41
C ASP A 77 9.94 -8.71 -9.98
N ASP A 78 10.20 -7.45 -9.60
CA ASP A 78 9.83 -6.92 -8.29
C ASP A 78 8.31 -6.94 -8.07
N ILE A 79 7.52 -6.58 -9.08
CA ILE A 79 6.05 -6.63 -9.02
C ILE A 79 5.58 -8.08 -8.83
N LYS A 80 6.15 -9.04 -9.55
CA LYS A 80 5.81 -10.48 -9.42
C LYS A 80 6.10 -11.04 -8.03
N THR A 81 7.07 -10.49 -7.31
CA THR A 81 7.38 -10.94 -5.93
C THR A 81 6.28 -10.56 -4.95
N ASN A 82 5.59 -9.43 -5.16
CA ASN A 82 4.51 -8.96 -4.30
C ASN A 82 3.46 -8.15 -5.08
N PRO A 83 2.68 -8.78 -5.96
CA PRO A 83 1.69 -8.06 -6.75
C PRO A 83 0.54 -7.51 -5.90
N SER A 84 0.28 -8.09 -4.73
CA SER A 84 -0.74 -7.63 -3.79
C SER A 84 -0.44 -6.27 -3.16
N ALA A 85 0.78 -5.75 -3.26
CA ALA A 85 1.11 -4.41 -2.79
C ALA A 85 0.30 -3.30 -3.47
N PHE A 86 -0.23 -3.56 -4.66
CA PHE A 86 -1.10 -2.63 -5.39
C PHE A 86 -2.59 -2.84 -5.12
N SER A 87 -2.98 -3.97 -4.51
CA SER A 87 -4.38 -4.32 -4.28
C SER A 87 -5.04 -3.35 -3.32
N GLY A 88 -6.24 -2.84 -3.69
CA GLY A 88 -7.00 -1.91 -2.88
C GLY A 88 -6.40 -0.51 -2.74
N LYS A 89 -5.28 -0.21 -3.38
CA LYS A 89 -4.65 1.11 -3.33
C LYS A 89 -5.39 2.12 -4.18
N SER A 90 -5.65 3.29 -3.60
CA SER A 90 -6.20 4.44 -4.31
C SER A 90 -5.14 5.13 -5.18
N ALA A 91 -5.58 5.96 -6.11
CA ALA A 91 -4.66 6.77 -6.92
C ALA A 91 -3.82 7.73 -6.05
N GLU A 92 -4.39 8.28 -4.96
CA GLU A 92 -3.64 9.14 -4.03
C GLU A 92 -2.56 8.37 -3.29
N GLU A 93 -2.86 7.18 -2.76
CA GLU A 93 -1.88 6.35 -2.06
C GLU A 93 -0.69 5.97 -2.96
N ILE A 94 -0.95 5.62 -4.22
CA ILE A 94 0.10 5.34 -5.20
C ILE A 94 0.86 6.62 -5.56
N ALA A 95 0.17 7.75 -5.73
CA ALA A 95 0.79 9.03 -6.02
C ALA A 95 1.73 9.48 -4.91
N ASP A 96 1.38 9.25 -3.65
CA ASP A 96 2.25 9.59 -2.51
C ASP A 96 3.54 8.78 -2.51
N VAL A 97 3.46 7.48 -2.78
CA VAL A 97 4.67 6.65 -2.93
C VAL A 97 5.53 7.12 -4.11
N LEU A 98 4.91 7.51 -5.21
CA LEU A 98 5.63 8.09 -6.35
C LEU A 98 6.30 9.41 -6.00
N ARG A 99 5.62 10.32 -5.29
CA ARG A 99 6.19 11.60 -4.81
C ARG A 99 7.40 11.35 -3.89
N ASN A 100 7.27 10.41 -2.95
CA ASN A 100 8.36 10.01 -2.07
C ASN A 100 9.54 9.40 -2.83
N SER A 101 9.31 8.83 -4.01
CA SER A 101 10.33 8.30 -4.91
C SER A 101 10.88 9.35 -5.89
N GLY A 102 10.54 10.63 -5.70
CA GLY A 102 11.04 11.75 -6.49
C GLY A 102 10.27 12.02 -7.79
N TYR A 103 9.07 11.50 -7.94
CA TYR A 103 8.19 11.86 -9.06
C TYR A 103 7.39 13.12 -8.76
N ASP A 104 7.23 13.97 -9.76
CA ASP A 104 6.21 15.01 -9.77
C ASP A 104 4.99 14.47 -10.50
N VAL A 105 3.85 14.41 -9.82
CA VAL A 105 2.65 13.75 -10.33
C VAL A 105 1.41 14.62 -10.22
N THR A 106 0.51 14.47 -11.20
CA THR A 106 -0.82 15.06 -11.22
C THR A 106 -1.86 13.98 -11.41
N ILE A 107 -2.90 13.94 -10.56
CA ILE A 107 -4.00 13.00 -10.68
C ILE A 107 -5.13 13.62 -11.50
N LYS A 108 -5.62 12.86 -12.48
CA LYS A 108 -6.74 13.25 -13.36
C LYS A 108 -7.73 12.11 -13.51
N ASN A 109 -9.00 12.42 -13.69
CA ASN A 109 -9.98 11.42 -14.07
C ASN A 109 -9.76 11.02 -15.54
N SER A 110 -9.88 9.72 -15.82
CA SER A 110 -9.78 9.22 -17.19
C SER A 110 -11.05 9.58 -17.97
N THR A 111 -10.92 10.36 -19.04
CA THR A 111 -12.02 10.72 -19.94
C THR A 111 -12.51 9.56 -20.79
N ARG A 112 -11.71 8.50 -20.93
CA ARG A 112 -12.02 7.31 -21.74
C ARG A 112 -12.61 6.17 -20.91
N SER A 113 -12.52 6.24 -19.60
CA SER A 113 -13.04 5.22 -18.71
C SER A 113 -14.47 5.51 -18.31
N ARG A 114 -15.37 4.54 -18.52
CA ARG A 114 -16.76 4.60 -18.03
C ARG A 114 -16.87 4.16 -16.56
N SER A 115 -15.83 3.54 -16.02
CA SER A 115 -15.79 2.99 -14.67
C SER A 115 -15.15 3.91 -13.62
N GLY A 116 -14.80 5.16 -13.98
CA GLY A 116 -14.20 6.11 -13.05
C GLY A 116 -12.71 5.88 -12.78
N ALA A 117 -11.98 5.33 -13.72
CA ALA A 117 -10.53 5.18 -13.61
C ALA A 117 -9.84 6.54 -13.48
N GLN A 118 -8.78 6.59 -12.67
CA GLN A 118 -7.93 7.76 -12.47
C GLN A 118 -6.56 7.55 -13.10
N ILE A 119 -5.98 8.63 -13.62
CA ILE A 119 -4.64 8.64 -14.22
C ILE A 119 -3.73 9.48 -13.35
N ILE A 120 -2.62 8.90 -12.92
CA ILE A 120 -1.49 9.59 -12.31
C ILE A 120 -0.53 9.93 -13.45
N GLN A 121 -0.52 11.19 -13.85
CA GLN A 121 0.36 11.70 -14.88
C GLN A 121 1.71 12.05 -14.25
N ILE A 122 2.80 11.60 -14.86
CA ILE A 122 4.16 11.96 -14.45
C ILE A 122 4.57 13.23 -15.20
N ASN A 123 4.97 14.27 -14.47
CA ASN A 123 5.37 15.57 -15.02
C ASN A 123 6.89 15.68 -15.22
N ASN A 124 7.68 14.87 -14.50
CA ASN A 124 9.13 14.87 -14.52
C ASN A 124 9.73 13.52 -14.95
N SER A 125 9.32 12.99 -16.09
CA SER A 125 9.86 11.75 -16.64
C SER A 125 11.37 11.87 -16.94
N GLY A 126 12.09 10.76 -16.80
CA GLY A 126 13.54 10.71 -17.03
C GLY A 126 14.39 10.77 -15.75
N GLY A 127 15.67 11.07 -15.88
CA GLY A 127 16.57 11.14 -14.72
C GLY A 127 16.78 9.81 -14.00
N GLY A 128 16.77 8.71 -14.74
CA GLY A 128 16.92 7.36 -14.18
C GLY A 128 15.61 6.73 -13.69
N LYS A 129 14.49 7.44 -13.77
CA LYS A 129 13.14 6.93 -13.47
C LYS A 129 12.52 6.27 -14.70
N ASN A 130 11.76 5.19 -14.53
CA ASN A 130 11.20 4.47 -15.65
C ASN A 130 9.66 4.48 -15.74
N ILE A 131 8.97 5.05 -14.77
CA ILE A 131 7.50 5.17 -14.83
C ILE A 131 7.12 6.44 -15.61
N SER A 132 6.27 6.30 -16.60
CA SER A 132 5.76 7.42 -17.41
C SER A 132 4.32 7.79 -17.10
N GLN A 133 3.51 6.82 -16.66
CA GLN A 133 2.11 7.02 -16.27
C GLN A 133 1.62 5.86 -15.43
N VAL A 134 0.70 6.12 -14.52
CA VAL A 134 -0.04 5.07 -13.81
C VAL A 134 -1.54 5.31 -13.98
N GLN A 135 -2.31 4.25 -14.21
CA GLN A 135 -3.76 4.27 -14.24
C GLN A 135 -4.30 3.35 -13.16
N VAL A 136 -5.20 3.87 -12.34
CA VAL A 136 -5.90 3.11 -11.30
C VAL A 136 -7.36 2.95 -11.71
N SER A 137 -7.83 1.73 -11.86
CA SER A 137 -9.20 1.43 -12.26
C SER A 137 -9.92 0.63 -11.19
N PRO A 138 -11.15 1.02 -10.82
CA PRO A 138 -11.97 0.26 -9.88
C PRO A 138 -12.58 -1.01 -10.49
N GLY A 139 -12.30 -1.31 -11.76
CA GLY A 139 -12.96 -2.39 -12.50
C GLY A 139 -14.27 -1.96 -13.15
N GLY A 140 -15.09 -2.92 -13.58
CA GLY A 140 -16.39 -2.65 -14.20
C GLY A 140 -16.33 -2.20 -15.67
N GLY A 141 -15.18 -2.32 -16.31
CA GLY A 141 -14.97 -1.99 -17.71
C GLY A 141 -15.00 -3.22 -18.63
N ARG A 142 -14.35 -3.09 -19.79
CA ARG A 142 -14.30 -4.12 -20.86
C ARG A 142 -13.76 -5.47 -20.39
N HIS A 143 -12.84 -5.48 -19.42
CA HIS A 143 -12.13 -6.67 -18.96
C HIS A 143 -12.76 -7.33 -17.73
N GLY A 144 -13.97 -6.92 -17.33
CA GLY A 144 -14.69 -7.46 -16.20
C GLY A 144 -14.69 -6.56 -14.97
N SER A 145 -15.05 -7.12 -13.82
CA SER A 145 -15.25 -6.37 -12.58
C SER A 145 -13.96 -6.16 -11.77
N ASN A 146 -12.87 -6.82 -12.13
CA ASN A 146 -11.63 -6.78 -11.37
C ASN A 146 -10.99 -5.38 -11.39
N PRO A 147 -10.70 -4.79 -10.23
CA PRO A 147 -9.86 -3.61 -10.15
C PRO A 147 -8.46 -3.89 -10.70
N TYR A 148 -7.79 -2.88 -11.22
CA TYR A 148 -6.42 -3.03 -11.69
C TYR A 148 -5.63 -1.73 -11.60
N VAL A 149 -4.32 -1.87 -11.50
CA VAL A 149 -3.35 -0.79 -11.68
C VAL A 149 -2.56 -1.08 -12.95
N LYS A 150 -2.47 -0.09 -13.84
CA LYS A 150 -1.69 -0.18 -15.07
C LYS A 150 -0.54 0.82 -15.02
N ILE A 151 0.68 0.32 -15.13
CA ILE A 151 1.91 1.11 -15.09
C ILE A 151 2.50 1.13 -16.49
N SER A 152 2.66 2.31 -17.06
CA SER A 152 3.41 2.50 -18.30
C SER A 152 4.85 2.82 -17.95
N THR A 153 5.78 2.06 -18.52
CA THR A 153 7.23 2.25 -18.30
C THR A 153 7.92 2.64 -19.60
N THR A 154 9.10 3.22 -19.47
CA THR A 154 9.94 3.61 -20.63
C THR A 154 10.80 2.48 -21.15
N ASP A 155 11.00 1.40 -20.37
CA ASP A 155 11.96 0.32 -20.63
C ASP A 155 11.36 -1.10 -20.64
N GLN A 156 10.16 -1.30 -20.03
CA GLN A 156 9.52 -2.62 -19.90
C GLN A 156 8.10 -2.66 -20.50
N GLY A 157 7.70 -1.61 -21.19
CA GLY A 157 6.36 -1.50 -21.76
C GLY A 157 5.29 -1.25 -20.70
N ILE A 158 4.10 -1.77 -20.93
CA ILE A 158 2.94 -1.60 -20.03
C ILE A 158 2.79 -2.85 -19.16
N ILE A 159 2.66 -2.62 -17.87
CA ILE A 159 2.45 -3.65 -16.86
C ILE A 159 1.07 -3.42 -16.24
N LYS A 160 0.23 -4.44 -16.19
CA LYS A 160 -1.10 -4.40 -15.60
C LYS A 160 -1.17 -5.37 -14.44
N ILE A 161 -1.41 -4.85 -13.26
CA ILE A 161 -1.59 -5.64 -12.03
C ILE A 161 -3.09 -5.72 -11.78
N VAL A 162 -3.67 -6.92 -11.90
CA VAL A 162 -5.10 -7.18 -11.75
C VAL A 162 -5.35 -7.70 -10.35
N ASP A 163 -6.30 -7.07 -9.64
CA ASP A 163 -6.74 -7.52 -8.33
C ASP A 163 -7.73 -8.68 -8.49
N GLY A 164 -7.21 -9.89 -8.38
CA GLY A 164 -7.96 -11.12 -8.60
C GLY A 164 -7.12 -12.22 -9.21
N ILE A 165 -7.80 -13.29 -9.63
CA ILE A 165 -7.20 -14.47 -10.27
C ILE A 165 -7.40 -14.42 -11.79
N GLU A 166 -6.54 -15.11 -12.53
CA GLU A 166 -6.57 -15.13 -14.00
C GLU A 166 -7.93 -15.57 -14.55
N SER A 167 -8.57 -16.56 -13.95
CA SER A 167 -9.87 -17.08 -14.41
C SER A 167 -11.02 -16.08 -14.38
N THR A 168 -10.91 -15.02 -13.59
CA THR A 168 -11.93 -13.95 -13.49
C THR A 168 -11.69 -12.78 -14.44
N TYR A 169 -10.53 -12.73 -15.08
CA TYR A 169 -10.14 -11.65 -15.98
C TYR A 169 -10.43 -12.00 -17.45
N LYS A 170 -11.13 -11.12 -18.12
CA LYS A 170 -11.45 -11.29 -19.54
C LYS A 170 -10.44 -10.54 -20.39
N THR A 171 -9.54 -11.28 -21.03
CA THR A 171 -8.65 -10.71 -22.07
C THR A 171 -9.35 -10.71 -23.43
N ASP A 172 -9.09 -9.70 -24.26
CA ASP A 172 -9.54 -9.66 -25.64
C ASP A 172 -8.49 -10.23 -26.62
N GLY A 173 -7.39 -10.77 -26.11
CA GLY A 173 -6.31 -11.37 -26.87
C GLY A 173 -5.46 -10.36 -27.66
N LYS A 174 -5.75 -9.07 -27.57
CA LYS A 174 -5.05 -7.99 -28.27
C LYS A 174 -4.14 -7.16 -27.36
N GLU A 175 -4.10 -7.49 -26.08
CA GLU A 175 -3.25 -6.78 -25.13
C GLU A 175 -1.78 -7.15 -25.33
N THR A 176 -0.94 -6.16 -25.63
CA THR A 176 0.52 -6.29 -25.61
C THR A 176 1.13 -6.00 -24.25
N THR A 177 0.30 -6.04 -23.23
CA THR A 177 0.60 -5.67 -21.83
C THR A 177 1.03 -6.90 -21.06
N THR A 178 2.04 -6.78 -20.22
CA THR A 178 2.35 -7.82 -19.23
C THR A 178 1.28 -7.78 -18.13
N ILE A 179 0.54 -8.87 -17.94
CA ILE A 179 -0.53 -8.98 -16.95
C ILE A 179 -0.02 -9.81 -15.78
N ILE A 180 -0.18 -9.27 -14.56
CA ILE A 180 0.18 -9.91 -13.29
C ILE A 180 -1.07 -9.93 -12.42
N PHE A 181 -1.36 -11.07 -11.80
CA PHE A 181 -2.51 -11.24 -10.91
C PHE A 181 -2.06 -11.22 -9.45
N SER A 182 -2.79 -10.47 -8.60
CA SER A 182 -2.51 -10.36 -7.17
C SER A 182 -3.15 -11.49 -6.35
N GLY A 183 -4.23 -12.06 -6.85
CA GLY A 183 -4.83 -13.26 -6.28
C GLY A 183 -3.97 -14.48 -6.65
N GLY A 184 -3.41 -15.17 -5.64
CA GLY A 184 -2.67 -16.41 -5.89
C GLY A 184 -3.53 -17.48 -6.59
N ASN A 185 -2.87 -18.40 -7.30
CA ASN A 185 -3.50 -19.60 -7.86
C ASN A 185 -4.09 -20.47 -6.78
#